data_f25bd65ba42ce0ebed1cf55e3ef76bfb
#
_entry.id   f25bd65ba42ce0ebed1cf55e3ef76bfb
#
_cell.length_a   1.000
_cell.length_b   1.000
_cell.length_c   1.000
_cell.angle_alpha   90.00
_cell.angle_beta   90.00
_cell.angle_gamma   90.00
#
_symmetry.space_group_name_H-M   'P 1'
#
loop_
_entity.id
_entity.type
_entity.pdbx_description
1 polymer ?
#
loop_
_entity_poly.entity_id
_entity_poly.type
_entity_poly.pdbx_seq_one_letter_code
_entity_poly.pdbx_strand_id
1 'polypeptide(L)'
;DEYECIYGVMDLHSLTVRQVPAEFRKNARALYALYVAAGLDPEKNCIYYQSHVSGHAELGWILDCFTYMGELNRMTQFKDKAAKHADNINAGLYTYPVLMAADILLYQADVVPVGVDQKQHLEITRDIAERFNNIYGDVFTIPEAYIGKKGAKIMSLQEPGKKMSKSDTNANATILLLDDTDTIIRKFKRAVTDSESEVR
;
A
#
# COMPACT_ATOMS: atom_id res chain seq x y z
N ASP A 1 -13.41 -17.89 -1.77
CA ASP A 1 -14.47 -18.70 -1.13
C ASP A 1 -14.21 -18.95 0.37
N GLU A 2 -13.02 -18.60 0.88
CA GLU A 2 -12.67 -18.74 2.29
C GLU A 2 -12.79 -17.41 3.06
N TYR A 3 -12.65 -16.31 2.35
CA TYR A 3 -12.69 -14.95 2.91
C TYR A 3 -13.61 -14.04 2.11
N GLU A 4 -14.32 -13.15 2.78
CA GLU A 4 -14.93 -11.99 2.17
C GLU A 4 -13.85 -10.93 1.97
N CYS A 5 -13.57 -10.58 0.70
CA CYS A 5 -12.46 -9.69 0.36
C CYS A 5 -12.95 -8.31 -0.07
N ILE A 6 -12.29 -7.27 0.43
CA ILE A 6 -12.56 -5.87 0.11
C ILE A 6 -11.33 -5.26 -0.57
N TYR A 7 -11.53 -4.65 -1.75
CA TYR A 7 -10.46 -4.10 -2.57
C TYR A 7 -10.66 -2.60 -2.79
N GLY A 8 -9.70 -1.81 -2.34
CA GLY A 8 -9.77 -0.36 -2.45
C GLY A 8 -8.74 0.21 -3.42
N VAL A 9 -9.16 1.22 -4.21
CA VAL A 9 -8.24 2.14 -4.87
C VAL A 9 -7.94 3.25 -3.88
N MET A 10 -6.73 3.23 -3.28
CA MET A 10 -6.32 4.09 -2.17
C MET A 10 -5.89 5.49 -2.66
N ASP A 11 -6.84 6.23 -3.21
CA ASP A 11 -6.60 7.52 -3.85
C ASP A 11 -6.34 8.66 -2.85
N LEU A 12 -6.90 8.63 -1.63
CA LEU A 12 -6.58 9.63 -0.60
C LEU A 12 -5.12 9.54 -0.15
N HIS A 13 -4.55 8.34 0.00
CA HIS A 13 -3.13 8.17 0.32
C HIS A 13 -2.21 8.78 -0.74
N SER A 14 -2.63 8.80 -1.99
CA SER A 14 -1.85 9.38 -3.09
C SER A 14 -1.68 10.89 -2.96
N LEU A 15 -2.54 11.58 -2.20
CA LEU A 15 -2.48 13.03 -1.97
C LEU A 15 -1.31 13.45 -1.08
N THR A 16 -0.66 12.53 -0.39
CA THR A 16 0.56 12.80 0.37
C THR A 16 1.71 13.30 -0.51
N VAL A 17 1.62 13.07 -1.83
CA VAL A 17 2.51 13.60 -2.86
C VAL A 17 1.70 14.47 -3.81
N ARG A 18 2.30 15.55 -4.33
CA ARG A 18 1.63 16.45 -5.28
C ARG A 18 1.19 15.68 -6.53
N GLN A 19 -0.07 15.84 -6.91
CA GLN A 19 -0.69 15.19 -8.04
C GLN A 19 -1.09 16.22 -9.12
N VAL A 20 -0.96 15.83 -10.39
CA VAL A 20 -1.61 16.52 -11.51
C VAL A 20 -3.03 15.96 -11.64
N PRO A 21 -4.10 16.74 -11.45
CA PRO A 21 -5.46 16.20 -11.30
C PRO A 21 -5.94 15.33 -12.47
N ALA A 22 -5.55 15.66 -13.71
CA ALA A 22 -5.95 14.89 -14.89
C ALA A 22 -5.28 13.50 -14.91
N GLU A 23 -3.97 13.48 -14.64
CA GLU A 23 -3.18 12.24 -14.56
C GLU A 23 -3.64 11.39 -13.37
N PHE A 24 -3.90 12.01 -12.24
CA PHE A 24 -4.38 11.32 -11.05
C PHE A 24 -5.70 10.58 -11.32
N ARG A 25 -6.69 11.26 -11.92
CA ARG A 25 -7.97 10.62 -12.28
C ARG A 25 -7.80 9.49 -13.30
N LYS A 26 -6.92 9.68 -14.29
CA LYS A 26 -6.59 8.64 -15.27
C LYS A 26 -5.98 7.41 -14.60
N ASN A 27 -5.00 7.62 -13.72
CA ASN A 27 -4.29 6.54 -13.02
C ASN A 27 -5.21 5.78 -12.05
N ALA A 28 -6.08 6.47 -11.32
CA ALA A 28 -7.06 5.83 -10.44
C ALA A 28 -8.03 4.93 -11.22
N ARG A 29 -8.54 5.40 -12.37
CA ARG A 29 -9.39 4.59 -13.25
C ARG A 29 -8.63 3.41 -13.87
N ALA A 30 -7.38 3.61 -14.29
CA ALA A 30 -6.55 2.54 -14.83
C ALA A 30 -6.29 1.45 -13.78
N LEU A 31 -6.06 1.82 -12.52
CA LEU A 31 -5.88 0.84 -11.44
C LEU A 31 -7.15 0.03 -11.20
N TYR A 32 -8.33 0.68 -11.18
CA TYR A 32 -9.60 -0.04 -11.07
C TYR A 32 -9.80 -1.02 -12.24
N ALA A 33 -9.54 -0.56 -13.46
CA ALA A 33 -9.62 -1.42 -14.64
C ALA A 33 -8.65 -2.61 -14.57
N LEU A 34 -7.47 -2.42 -14.00
CA LEU A 34 -6.51 -3.50 -13.77
C LEU A 34 -7.04 -4.55 -12.76
N TYR A 35 -7.74 -4.13 -11.71
CA TYR A 35 -8.36 -5.06 -10.78
C TYR A 35 -9.37 -5.96 -11.51
N VAL A 36 -10.24 -5.37 -12.33
CA VAL A 36 -11.22 -6.12 -13.13
C VAL A 36 -10.52 -7.04 -14.14
N ALA A 37 -9.51 -6.54 -14.85
CA ALA A 37 -8.72 -7.33 -15.81
C ALA A 37 -7.95 -8.48 -15.14
N ALA A 38 -7.56 -8.33 -13.88
CA ALA A 38 -6.92 -9.39 -13.08
C ALA A 38 -7.92 -10.44 -12.58
N GLY A 39 -9.22 -10.29 -12.85
CA GLY A 39 -10.26 -11.26 -12.52
C GLY A 39 -11.10 -10.92 -11.29
N LEU A 40 -10.98 -9.72 -10.72
CA LEU A 40 -11.87 -9.26 -9.67
C LEU A 40 -13.20 -8.83 -10.30
N ASP A 41 -14.20 -9.69 -10.18
CA ASP A 41 -15.54 -9.45 -10.68
C ASP A 41 -16.30 -8.46 -9.75
N PRO A 42 -16.66 -7.25 -10.19
CA PRO A 42 -17.35 -6.27 -9.35
C PRO A 42 -18.74 -6.71 -8.85
N GLU A 43 -19.34 -7.72 -9.51
CA GLU A 43 -20.64 -8.27 -9.05
C GLU A 43 -20.47 -9.25 -7.88
N LYS A 44 -19.25 -9.76 -7.67
CA LYS A 44 -18.92 -10.75 -6.62
C LYS A 44 -17.99 -10.21 -5.55
N ASN A 45 -17.27 -9.11 -5.83
CA ASN A 45 -16.28 -8.54 -4.94
C ASN A 45 -16.61 -7.08 -4.63
N CYS A 46 -16.34 -6.66 -3.40
CA CYS A 46 -16.39 -5.25 -3.05
C CYS A 46 -15.14 -4.54 -3.59
N ILE A 47 -15.31 -3.73 -4.64
CA ILE A 47 -14.23 -2.91 -5.21
C ILE A 47 -14.67 -1.45 -5.17
N TYR A 48 -13.87 -0.56 -4.57
CA TYR A 48 -14.27 0.82 -4.35
C TYR A 48 -13.11 1.82 -4.52
N TYR A 49 -13.45 3.10 -4.66
CA TYR A 49 -12.49 4.20 -4.48
C TYR A 49 -12.57 4.71 -3.05
N GLN A 50 -11.45 4.81 -2.38
CA GLN A 50 -11.36 5.26 -0.98
C GLN A 50 -12.04 6.64 -0.80
N SER A 51 -11.81 7.58 -1.71
CA SER A 51 -12.41 8.91 -1.67
C SER A 51 -13.94 8.94 -1.84
N HIS A 52 -14.56 7.86 -2.33
CA HIS A 52 -16.01 7.76 -2.46
C HIS A 52 -16.71 7.30 -1.18
N VAL A 53 -15.95 6.89 -0.18
CA VAL A 53 -16.44 6.45 1.13
C VAL A 53 -15.91 7.43 2.19
N SER A 54 -16.73 8.41 2.57
CA SER A 54 -16.32 9.49 3.49
C SER A 54 -15.86 8.97 4.86
N GLY A 55 -16.36 7.81 5.27
CA GLY A 55 -16.00 7.16 6.53
C GLY A 55 -14.49 6.94 6.74
N HIS A 56 -13.72 6.77 5.66
CA HIS A 56 -12.25 6.68 5.76
C HIS A 56 -11.63 7.95 6.35
N ALA A 57 -12.01 9.12 5.83
CA ALA A 57 -11.50 10.39 6.31
C ALA A 57 -12.07 10.76 7.68
N GLU A 58 -13.35 10.49 7.93
CA GLU A 58 -14.00 10.73 9.24
C GLU A 58 -13.37 9.87 10.33
N LEU A 59 -13.26 8.56 10.11
CA LEU A 59 -12.62 7.66 11.06
C LEU A 59 -11.15 7.99 11.22
N GLY A 60 -10.45 8.33 10.12
CA GLY A 60 -9.06 8.77 10.16
C GLY A 60 -8.86 9.94 11.11
N TRP A 61 -9.70 10.96 11.06
CA TRP A 61 -9.66 12.09 11.98
C TRP A 61 -9.92 11.67 13.44
N ILE A 62 -10.91 10.80 13.66
CA ILE A 62 -11.20 10.29 15.01
C ILE A 62 -9.98 9.55 15.55
N LEU A 63 -9.39 8.64 14.77
CA LEU A 63 -8.23 7.85 15.19
C LEU A 63 -6.95 8.69 15.36
N ASP A 64 -6.79 9.80 14.62
CA ASP A 64 -5.71 10.76 14.86
C ASP A 64 -5.74 11.29 16.31
N CYS A 65 -6.94 11.48 16.88
CA CYS A 65 -7.11 11.90 18.27
C CYS A 65 -6.74 10.80 19.30
N PHE A 66 -6.60 9.56 18.85
CA PHE A 66 -6.20 8.38 19.66
C PHE A 66 -4.77 7.90 19.35
N THR A 67 -4.04 8.62 18.48
CA THR A 67 -2.69 8.26 18.06
C THR A 67 -1.67 9.19 18.68
N TYR A 68 -0.62 8.64 19.28
CA TYR A 68 0.39 9.46 19.94
C TYR A 68 1.51 9.85 18.96
N MET A 69 1.94 11.11 19.05
CA MET A 69 3.05 11.65 18.25
C MET A 69 4.32 10.80 18.33
N GLY A 70 4.61 10.24 19.51
CA GLY A 70 5.76 9.35 19.71
C GLY A 70 5.69 8.05 18.91
N GLU A 71 4.49 7.54 18.62
CA GLU A 71 4.28 6.36 17.79
C GLU A 71 4.56 6.69 16.32
N LEU A 72 3.99 7.78 15.82
CA LEU A 72 4.23 8.27 14.46
C LEU A 72 5.72 8.62 14.22
N ASN A 73 6.39 9.21 15.19
CA ASN A 73 7.83 9.54 15.10
C ASN A 73 8.72 8.30 14.96
N ARG A 74 8.28 7.13 15.40
CA ARG A 74 9.03 5.86 15.26
C ARG A 74 8.82 5.20 13.90
N MET A 75 7.85 5.66 13.09
CA MET A 75 7.58 5.09 11.78
C MET A 75 8.76 5.27 10.82
N THR A 76 9.38 4.17 10.40
CA THR A 76 10.55 4.19 9.53
C THR A 76 10.23 4.73 8.14
N GLN A 77 9.07 4.36 7.59
CA GLN A 77 8.65 4.81 6.27
C GLN A 77 8.42 6.34 6.18
N PHE A 78 8.02 7.00 7.27
CA PHE A 78 7.96 8.45 7.30
C PHE A 78 9.34 9.06 7.04
N LYS A 79 10.37 8.57 7.73
CA LYS A 79 11.75 9.04 7.59
C LYS A 79 12.26 8.87 6.16
N ASP A 80 12.00 7.71 5.56
CA ASP A 80 12.41 7.40 4.18
C ASP A 80 11.71 8.27 3.16
N LYS A 81 10.39 8.48 3.32
CA LYS A 81 9.59 9.33 2.42
C LYS A 81 9.92 10.81 2.59
N ALA A 82 10.12 11.29 3.82
CA ALA A 82 10.53 12.66 4.10
C ALA A 82 11.90 12.98 3.47
N ALA A 83 12.84 12.04 3.49
CA ALA A 83 14.12 12.21 2.83
C ALA A 83 14.02 12.28 1.29
N LYS A 84 13.08 11.54 0.69
CA LYS A 84 12.84 11.53 -0.77
C LYS A 84 12.05 12.74 -1.27
N HIS A 85 11.23 13.35 -0.42
CA HIS A 85 10.33 14.46 -0.74
C HIS A 85 10.55 15.65 0.20
N ALA A 86 11.81 16.02 0.41
CA ALA A 86 12.21 17.05 1.37
C ALA A 86 11.57 18.42 1.12
N ASP A 87 11.16 18.70 -0.12
CA ASP A 87 10.46 19.90 -0.57
C ASP A 87 8.95 19.89 -0.29
N ASN A 88 8.37 18.75 0.08
CA ASN A 88 6.94 18.57 0.32
C ASN A 88 6.66 17.65 1.52
N ILE A 89 7.26 17.93 2.66
CA ILE A 89 6.92 17.25 3.92
C ILE A 89 5.65 17.90 4.46
N ASN A 90 4.53 17.18 4.33
CA ASN A 90 3.21 17.66 4.76
C ASN A 90 2.62 16.78 5.87
N ALA A 91 1.57 17.30 6.54
CA ALA A 91 0.92 16.60 7.64
C ALA A 91 0.38 15.22 7.22
N GLY A 92 -0.21 15.11 6.03
CA GLY A 92 -0.71 13.83 5.51
C GLY A 92 0.39 12.78 5.35
N LEU A 93 1.62 13.19 5.00
CA LEU A 93 2.77 12.27 4.94
C LEU A 93 3.16 11.76 6.35
N TYR A 94 2.86 12.52 7.39
CA TYR A 94 3.11 12.14 8.78
C TYR A 94 1.99 11.27 9.35
N THR A 95 0.72 11.57 9.04
CA THR A 95 -0.46 10.92 9.63
C THR A 95 -1.08 9.82 8.76
N TYR A 96 -0.59 9.57 7.52
CA TYR A 96 -1.18 8.52 6.66
C TYR A 96 -1.24 7.12 7.31
N PRO A 97 -0.38 6.74 8.29
CA PRO A 97 -0.54 5.46 8.97
C PRO A 97 -1.87 5.37 9.74
N VAL A 98 -2.39 6.49 10.21
CA VAL A 98 -3.69 6.56 10.89
C VAL A 98 -4.84 6.45 9.88
N LEU A 99 -4.71 7.06 8.70
CA LEU A 99 -5.66 6.83 7.60
C LEU A 99 -5.67 5.36 7.17
N MET A 100 -4.51 4.71 7.12
CA MET A 100 -4.44 3.27 6.84
C MET A 100 -5.11 2.44 7.96
N ALA A 101 -4.97 2.86 9.21
CA ALA A 101 -5.71 2.22 10.31
C ALA A 101 -7.23 2.38 10.11
N ALA A 102 -7.70 3.55 9.70
CA ALA A 102 -9.10 3.77 9.37
C ALA A 102 -9.56 2.89 8.19
N ASP A 103 -8.74 2.72 7.15
CA ASP A 103 -9.04 1.85 6.01
C ASP A 103 -9.32 0.40 6.42
N ILE A 104 -8.65 -0.07 7.46
CA ILE A 104 -8.76 -1.43 7.97
C ILE A 104 -9.92 -1.55 8.98
N LEU A 105 -9.96 -0.66 9.96
CA LEU A 105 -10.89 -0.72 11.08
C LEU A 105 -12.33 -0.37 10.69
N LEU A 106 -12.53 0.45 9.65
CA LEU A 106 -13.84 0.81 9.12
C LEU A 106 -14.65 -0.43 8.70
N TYR A 107 -13.96 -1.44 8.18
CA TYR A 107 -14.56 -2.68 7.68
C TYR A 107 -14.45 -3.84 8.67
N GLN A 108 -13.99 -3.62 9.90
CA GLN A 108 -13.82 -4.67 10.91
C GLN A 108 -13.00 -5.86 10.38
N ALA A 109 -11.93 -5.56 9.64
CA ALA A 109 -11.14 -6.61 8.98
C ALA A 109 -10.46 -7.53 10.01
N ASP A 110 -10.67 -8.84 9.87
CA ASP A 110 -10.00 -9.84 10.70
C ASP A 110 -8.54 -10.04 10.28
N VAL A 111 -8.29 -10.01 8.96
CA VAL A 111 -6.99 -10.32 8.38
C VAL A 111 -6.62 -9.32 7.29
N VAL A 112 -5.39 -8.83 7.32
CA VAL A 112 -4.86 -7.91 6.32
C VAL A 112 -3.63 -8.51 5.64
N PRO A 113 -3.70 -8.85 4.34
CA PRO A 113 -2.54 -9.30 3.59
C PRO A 113 -1.57 -8.15 3.37
N VAL A 114 -0.38 -8.26 3.94
CA VAL A 114 0.64 -7.20 3.86
C VAL A 114 2.03 -7.75 3.56
N GLY A 115 2.85 -6.94 2.91
CA GLY A 115 4.29 -7.20 2.84
C GLY A 115 4.98 -6.91 4.18
N VAL A 116 6.17 -7.46 4.38
CA VAL A 116 6.97 -7.25 5.60
C VAL A 116 7.21 -5.77 5.90
N ASP A 117 7.33 -4.95 4.86
CA ASP A 117 7.51 -3.49 4.95
C ASP A 117 6.28 -2.75 5.50
N GLN A 118 5.10 -3.39 5.50
CA GLN A 118 3.86 -2.84 6.06
C GLN A 118 3.55 -3.35 7.48
N LYS A 119 4.38 -4.23 8.03
CA LYS A 119 4.16 -4.79 9.35
C LYS A 119 4.02 -3.72 10.43
N GLN A 120 4.88 -2.70 10.42
CA GLN A 120 4.85 -1.60 11.39
C GLN A 120 3.55 -0.78 11.30
N HIS A 121 2.98 -0.61 10.10
CA HIS A 121 1.69 0.07 9.94
C HIS A 121 0.54 -0.73 10.53
N LEU A 122 0.60 -2.06 10.43
CA LEU A 122 -0.42 -2.89 11.04
C LEU A 122 -0.27 -2.98 12.56
N GLU A 123 0.95 -2.93 13.08
CA GLU A 123 1.21 -2.83 14.52
C GLU A 123 0.58 -1.55 15.10
N ILE A 124 0.81 -0.38 14.50
CA ILE A 124 0.18 0.87 14.97
C ILE A 124 -1.36 0.82 14.83
N THR A 125 -1.89 0.17 13.80
CA THR A 125 -3.34 -0.04 13.64
C THR A 125 -3.91 -0.81 14.83
N ARG A 126 -3.24 -1.88 15.23
CA ARG A 126 -3.62 -2.70 16.40
C ARG A 126 -3.55 -1.90 17.70
N ASP A 127 -2.45 -1.17 17.90
CA ASP A 127 -2.26 -0.34 19.11
C ASP A 127 -3.37 0.72 19.26
N ILE A 128 -3.77 1.34 18.14
CA ILE A 128 -4.87 2.32 18.11
C ILE A 128 -6.20 1.64 18.43
N ALA A 129 -6.50 0.50 17.81
CA ALA A 129 -7.74 -0.24 18.00
C ALA A 129 -7.87 -0.75 19.46
N GLU A 130 -6.80 -1.32 20.02
CA GLU A 130 -6.75 -1.77 21.41
C GLU A 130 -6.95 -0.60 22.39
N ARG A 131 -6.31 0.53 22.14
CA ARG A 131 -6.48 1.75 22.96
C ARG A 131 -7.91 2.27 22.91
N PHE A 132 -8.51 2.29 21.73
CA PHE A 132 -9.89 2.71 21.57
C PHE A 132 -10.85 1.76 22.29
N ASN A 133 -10.67 0.46 22.12
CA ASN A 133 -11.48 -0.57 22.76
C ASN A 133 -11.35 -0.53 24.30
N ASN A 134 -10.17 -0.24 24.83
CA ASN A 134 -9.97 -0.11 26.28
C ASN A 134 -10.76 1.06 26.89
N ILE A 135 -11.11 2.07 26.09
CA ILE A 135 -11.84 3.25 26.55
C ILE A 135 -13.35 3.07 26.35
N TYR A 136 -13.76 2.51 25.21
CA TYR A 136 -15.16 2.50 24.76
C TYR A 136 -15.80 1.11 24.69
N GLY A 137 -15.07 0.06 25.05
CA GLY A 137 -15.50 -1.33 24.88
C GLY A 137 -15.10 -1.90 23.52
N ASP A 138 -15.53 -3.11 23.23
CA ASP A 138 -15.18 -3.85 22.00
C ASP A 138 -15.83 -3.23 20.76
N VAL A 139 -15.27 -2.13 20.27
CA VAL A 139 -15.75 -1.41 19.07
C VAL A 139 -15.10 -1.93 17.81
N PHE A 140 -13.77 -2.13 17.82
CA PHE A 140 -13.01 -2.57 16.66
C PHE A 140 -12.53 -4.01 16.80
N THR A 141 -12.62 -4.77 15.71
CA THR A 141 -11.89 -6.03 15.54
C THR A 141 -10.39 -5.71 15.47
N ILE A 142 -9.57 -6.43 16.24
CA ILE A 142 -8.12 -6.27 16.20
C ILE A 142 -7.57 -7.09 15.03
N PRO A 143 -7.07 -6.45 13.95
CA PRO A 143 -6.69 -7.17 12.74
C PRO A 143 -5.41 -7.98 12.91
N GLU A 144 -5.30 -9.08 12.16
CA GLU A 144 -4.09 -9.88 12.06
C GLU A 144 -3.37 -9.68 10.73
N ALA A 145 -2.02 -9.73 10.77
CA ALA A 145 -1.20 -9.66 9.57
C ALA A 145 -1.14 -11.02 8.88
N TYR A 146 -1.51 -11.07 7.61
CA TYR A 146 -1.18 -12.20 6.75
C TYR A 146 0.04 -11.88 5.90
N ILE A 147 1.18 -12.46 6.23
CA ILE A 147 2.44 -12.31 5.49
C ILE A 147 2.72 -13.59 4.72
N GLY A 148 2.63 -13.52 3.40
CA GLY A 148 2.88 -14.67 2.53
C GLY A 148 4.31 -15.21 2.67
N LYS A 149 4.43 -16.54 2.80
CA LYS A 149 5.72 -17.21 3.00
C LYS A 149 6.57 -17.33 1.72
N LYS A 150 5.96 -17.25 0.53
CA LYS A 150 6.64 -17.40 -0.77
C LYS A 150 6.37 -16.20 -1.67
N GLY A 151 7.36 -15.82 -2.48
CA GLY A 151 7.24 -14.75 -3.47
C GLY A 151 7.16 -13.33 -2.88
N ALA A 152 7.44 -13.18 -1.59
CA ALA A 152 7.22 -11.93 -0.86
C ALA A 152 8.13 -10.77 -1.32
N LYS A 153 9.22 -11.06 -2.07
CA LYS A 153 10.16 -10.03 -2.51
C LYS A 153 10.69 -10.35 -3.90
N ILE A 154 10.23 -9.60 -4.89
CA ILE A 154 10.77 -9.64 -6.25
C ILE A 154 11.87 -8.60 -6.37
N MET A 155 13.01 -8.98 -6.93
CA MET A 155 14.19 -8.13 -7.01
C MET A 155 14.23 -7.33 -8.31
N SER A 156 14.90 -6.18 -8.28
CA SER A 156 15.11 -5.32 -9.44
C SER A 156 15.92 -6.04 -10.52
N LEU A 157 15.52 -5.87 -11.79
CA LEU A 157 16.26 -6.44 -12.91
C LEU A 157 17.64 -5.79 -13.12
N GLN A 158 17.86 -4.60 -12.61
CA GLN A 158 19.12 -3.86 -12.78
C GLN A 158 20.00 -3.86 -11.53
N GLU A 159 19.38 -4.04 -10.37
CA GLU A 159 20.06 -4.11 -9.07
C GLU A 159 19.50 -5.29 -8.26
N PRO A 160 19.97 -6.54 -8.51
CA PRO A 160 19.42 -7.74 -7.88
C PRO A 160 19.46 -7.75 -6.35
N GLY A 161 20.28 -6.91 -5.73
CA GLY A 161 20.31 -6.70 -4.28
C GLY A 161 19.15 -5.83 -3.74
N LYS A 162 18.42 -5.12 -4.62
CA LYS A 162 17.31 -4.24 -4.24
C LYS A 162 15.96 -4.82 -4.64
N LYS A 163 14.92 -4.54 -3.84
CA LYS A 163 13.53 -4.86 -4.20
C LYS A 163 13.12 -4.12 -5.46
N MET A 164 12.44 -4.80 -6.40
CA MET A 164 11.81 -4.16 -7.56
C MET A 164 10.83 -3.07 -7.10
N SER A 165 10.92 -1.89 -7.70
CA SER A 165 10.06 -0.75 -7.32
C SER A 165 9.51 -0.06 -8.56
N LYS A 166 8.21 0.18 -8.59
CA LYS A 166 7.55 0.96 -9.65
C LYS A 166 8.01 2.43 -9.71
N SER A 167 8.61 2.93 -8.63
CA SER A 167 9.16 4.29 -8.52
C SER A 167 10.66 4.34 -8.81
N ASP A 168 11.25 3.27 -9.36
CA ASP A 168 12.65 3.29 -9.79
C ASP A 168 12.83 4.27 -10.95
N THR A 169 13.90 5.06 -10.90
CA THR A 169 14.24 6.01 -11.97
C THR A 169 14.69 5.33 -13.25
N ASN A 170 15.21 4.08 -13.13
CA ASN A 170 15.57 3.26 -14.28
C ASN A 170 14.38 2.42 -14.75
N ALA A 171 13.76 2.78 -15.85
CA ALA A 171 12.61 2.07 -16.43
C ALA A 171 12.88 0.58 -16.76
N ASN A 172 14.15 0.17 -16.91
CA ASN A 172 14.51 -1.23 -17.15
C ASN A 172 14.60 -2.07 -15.85
N ALA A 173 14.53 -1.43 -14.69
CA ALA A 173 14.63 -2.11 -13.40
C ALA A 173 13.35 -2.86 -13.00
N THR A 174 12.21 -2.51 -13.63
CA THR A 174 10.88 -2.96 -13.22
C THR A 174 10.04 -3.40 -14.42
N ILE A 175 9.36 -4.55 -14.29
CA ILE A 175 8.30 -4.96 -15.21
C ILE A 175 6.97 -4.42 -14.70
N LEU A 176 6.24 -3.72 -15.55
CA LEU A 176 4.88 -3.23 -15.26
C LEU A 176 3.84 -4.16 -15.91
N LEU A 177 2.68 -4.30 -15.29
CA LEU A 177 1.58 -5.10 -15.83
C LEU A 177 1.06 -4.61 -17.19
N LEU A 178 1.28 -3.34 -17.50
CA LEU A 178 0.90 -2.72 -18.79
C LEU A 178 2.04 -2.65 -19.80
N ASP A 179 3.20 -3.22 -19.49
CA ASP A 179 4.28 -3.33 -20.47
C ASP A 179 3.84 -4.29 -21.62
N ASP A 180 4.08 -3.88 -22.84
CA ASP A 180 3.91 -4.77 -24.00
C ASP A 180 5.00 -5.85 -24.05
N THR A 181 4.76 -6.89 -24.84
CA THR A 181 5.65 -8.04 -24.96
C THR A 181 7.08 -7.66 -25.35
N ASP A 182 7.24 -6.73 -26.31
CA ASP A 182 8.56 -6.30 -26.77
C ASP A 182 9.31 -5.53 -25.69
N THR A 183 8.61 -4.71 -24.94
CA THR A 183 9.15 -4.00 -23.77
C THR A 183 9.59 -4.98 -22.68
N ILE A 184 8.79 -5.99 -22.37
CA ILE A 184 9.14 -7.03 -21.40
C ILE A 184 10.40 -7.78 -21.84
N ILE A 185 10.44 -8.26 -23.10
CA ILE A 185 11.60 -8.96 -23.66
C ILE A 185 12.85 -8.09 -23.62
N ARG A 186 12.73 -6.82 -23.98
CA ARG A 186 13.85 -5.86 -23.94
C ARG A 186 14.37 -5.67 -22.53
N LYS A 187 13.50 -5.56 -21.51
CA LYS A 187 13.88 -5.39 -20.11
C LYS A 187 14.61 -6.63 -19.60
N PHE A 188 14.14 -7.84 -19.91
CA PHE A 188 14.84 -9.08 -19.56
C PHE A 188 16.21 -9.20 -20.24
N LYS A 189 16.32 -8.86 -21.52
CA LYS A 189 17.61 -8.87 -22.25
C LYS A 189 18.64 -7.90 -21.66
N ARG A 190 18.18 -6.88 -20.92
CA ARG A 190 19.02 -5.88 -20.24
C ARG A 190 19.18 -6.14 -18.75
N ALA A 191 18.56 -7.19 -18.22
CA ALA A 191 18.69 -7.53 -16.82
C ALA A 191 20.14 -7.89 -16.48
N VAL A 192 20.55 -7.59 -15.26
CA VAL A 192 21.84 -8.04 -14.72
C VAL A 192 21.73 -9.55 -14.49
N THR A 193 22.63 -10.30 -15.11
CA THR A 193 22.76 -11.75 -14.96
C THR A 193 24.05 -12.06 -14.20
N ASP A 194 24.06 -13.19 -13.53
CA ASP A 194 25.31 -13.73 -12.97
C ASP A 194 26.16 -14.40 -14.07
N SER A 195 27.37 -14.78 -13.70
CA SER A 195 28.31 -15.49 -14.59
C SER A 195 28.13 -17.02 -14.56
N GLU A 196 27.14 -17.51 -13.79
CA GLU A 196 26.91 -18.94 -13.61
C GLU A 196 25.90 -19.46 -14.64
N SER A 197 26.09 -20.69 -15.11
CA SER A 197 25.22 -21.32 -16.11
C SER A 197 24.00 -22.05 -15.51
N GLU A 198 23.86 -22.04 -14.19
CA GLU A 198 22.81 -22.72 -13.47
C GLU A 198 21.66 -21.76 -13.09
N VAL A 199 20.44 -22.19 -13.34
CA VAL A 199 19.23 -21.50 -12.89
C VAL A 199 18.99 -21.87 -11.42
N ARG A 200 19.00 -20.89 -10.54
CA ARG A 200 18.78 -21.07 -9.10
C ARG A 200 17.43 -20.49 -8.66
#